data_c4c2d8eb4154d88721714f2ec9673c59
#
_entry.id   c4c2d8eb4154d88721714f2ec9673c59
#
_cell.length_a   1.000
_cell.length_b   1.000
_cell.length_c   1.000
_cell.angle_alpha   90.00
_cell.angle_beta   90.00
_cell.angle_gamma   90.00
#
_symmetry.space_group_name_H-M   'P 1'
#
loop_
_entity.id
_entity.type
_entity.pdbx_description
1 polymer ?
#
loop_
_entity_poly.entity_id
_entity_poly.type
_entity_poly.pdbx_seq_one_letter_code
_entity_poly.pdbx_strand_id
1 'polypeptide(L)'
;PIKSSAASDVYKRQVCVVGVPGLLAMFRMVSRSKCIRRQKKLNMEFKEMLLSLAANMAAGYSMEKAFVPVYQEMEGLYQGRSYIQGEIKMIIAGLEMNTDMKILLKNFAERSGLDDVMEFAKVSAVAGRSGGNLIKMMKKMVQTIEERLEVEDEIDTMVTAKRMEYNIMSAMPFVIVLYMRVCNPGYMNALYGNVFGIAAMSVCLIVIFLMVAWGRKITNIRV
;
A
#
# COMPACT_ATOMS: atom_id res chain seq x y z
N PRO A 1 46.81 -15.60 -21.04
CA PRO A 1 45.40 -15.37 -21.36
C PRO A 1 44.41 -16.00 -20.34
N ILE A 2 44.87 -16.80 -19.39
CA ILE A 2 43.96 -17.58 -18.48
C ILE A 2 43.43 -16.74 -17.31
N LYS A 3 44.05 -15.62 -16.93
CA LYS A 3 43.60 -14.76 -15.81
C LYS A 3 42.37 -13.92 -16.10
N SER A 4 42.06 -13.66 -17.38
CA SER A 4 40.90 -12.82 -17.76
C SER A 4 39.56 -13.55 -17.63
N SER A 5 39.53 -14.90 -17.81
CA SER A 5 38.33 -15.72 -17.73
C SER A 5 37.84 -15.88 -16.29
N ALA A 6 38.74 -16.09 -15.35
CA ALA A 6 38.39 -16.29 -13.93
C ALA A 6 37.78 -15.00 -13.28
N ALA A 7 38.27 -13.83 -13.63
CA ALA A 7 37.73 -12.57 -13.17
C ALA A 7 36.32 -12.29 -13.74
N SER A 8 36.06 -12.68 -14.99
CA SER A 8 34.74 -12.60 -15.61
C SER A 8 33.71 -13.52 -14.96
N ASP A 9 34.12 -14.72 -14.56
CA ASP A 9 33.22 -15.71 -13.94
C ASP A 9 32.91 -15.36 -12.47
N VAL A 10 33.86 -14.79 -11.73
CA VAL A 10 33.63 -14.27 -10.38
C VAL A 10 32.67 -13.08 -10.42
N TYR A 11 32.78 -12.19 -11.40
CA TYR A 11 31.86 -11.07 -11.58
C TYR A 11 30.44 -11.55 -11.92
N LYS A 12 30.29 -12.51 -12.82
CA LYS A 12 28.98 -13.09 -13.15
C LYS A 12 28.34 -13.77 -11.94
N ARG A 13 29.09 -14.50 -11.13
CA ARG A 13 28.61 -15.09 -9.88
C ARG A 13 28.21 -14.03 -8.86
N GLN A 14 28.99 -12.95 -8.71
CA GLN A 14 28.68 -11.85 -7.81
C GLN A 14 27.37 -11.12 -8.20
N VAL A 15 27.18 -10.87 -9.50
CA VAL A 15 25.94 -10.26 -10.03
C VAL A 15 24.74 -11.18 -9.82
N CYS A 16 24.88 -12.48 -9.97
CA CYS A 16 23.80 -13.44 -9.71
C CYS A 16 23.45 -13.54 -8.23
N VAL A 17 24.44 -13.63 -7.34
CA VAL A 17 24.22 -13.83 -5.88
C VAL A 17 23.62 -12.60 -5.21
N VAL A 18 23.92 -11.40 -5.70
CA VAL A 18 23.41 -10.13 -5.13
C VAL A 18 22.18 -9.62 -5.90
N GLY A 19 22.14 -9.82 -7.22
CA GLY A 19 21.05 -9.35 -8.08
C GLY A 19 19.73 -10.11 -7.89
N VAL A 20 19.78 -11.42 -7.73
CA VAL A 20 18.57 -12.27 -7.61
C VAL A 20 17.80 -11.98 -6.30
N PRO A 21 18.42 -11.95 -5.10
CA PRO A 21 17.67 -11.59 -3.89
C PRO A 21 17.21 -10.13 -3.88
N GLY A 22 17.95 -9.21 -4.51
CA GLY A 22 17.52 -7.82 -4.69
C GLY A 22 16.25 -7.69 -5.55
N LEU A 23 16.17 -8.44 -6.65
CA LEU A 23 15.00 -8.51 -7.53
C LEU A 23 13.78 -9.14 -6.83
N LEU A 24 13.98 -10.21 -6.08
CA LEU A 24 12.93 -10.85 -5.29
C LEU A 24 12.38 -9.95 -4.17
N ALA A 25 13.26 -9.22 -3.49
CA ALA A 25 12.86 -8.24 -2.48
C ALA A 25 12.06 -7.08 -3.10
N MET A 26 12.47 -6.60 -4.27
CA MET A 26 11.77 -5.57 -5.03
C MET A 26 10.39 -6.04 -5.50
N PHE A 27 10.25 -7.26 -5.98
CA PHE A 27 8.97 -7.83 -6.41
C PHE A 27 7.99 -7.99 -5.25
N ARG A 28 8.44 -8.46 -4.09
CA ARG A 28 7.62 -8.53 -2.87
C ARG A 28 7.18 -7.15 -2.37
N MET A 29 8.02 -6.13 -2.52
CA MET A 29 7.72 -4.76 -2.12
C MET A 29 6.65 -4.13 -3.01
N VAL A 30 6.70 -4.35 -4.32
CA VAL A 30 5.69 -3.86 -5.28
C VAL A 30 4.32 -4.52 -5.05
N SER A 31 4.29 -5.82 -4.75
CA SER A 31 3.03 -6.53 -4.47
C SER A 31 2.35 -6.03 -3.19
N ARG A 32 3.11 -5.77 -2.13
CA ARG A 32 2.57 -5.20 -0.87
C ARG A 32 2.02 -3.78 -1.06
N SER A 33 2.68 -2.95 -1.85
CA SER A 33 2.23 -1.58 -2.12
C SER A 33 0.87 -1.54 -2.82
N LYS A 34 0.58 -2.49 -3.71
CA LYS A 34 -0.72 -2.60 -4.39
C LYS A 34 -1.85 -2.96 -3.43
N CYS A 35 -1.61 -3.86 -2.47
CA CYS A 35 -2.61 -4.25 -1.47
C CYS A 35 -3.00 -3.05 -0.58
N ILE A 36 -2.03 -2.29 -0.10
CA ILE A 36 -2.27 -1.13 0.77
C ILE A 36 -3.03 -0.03 0.02
N ARG A 37 -2.65 0.27 -1.22
CA ARG A 37 -3.37 1.25 -2.05
C ARG A 37 -4.83 0.84 -2.28
N ARG A 38 -5.08 -0.46 -2.44
CA ARG A 38 -6.44 -0.99 -2.58
C ARG A 38 -7.25 -0.80 -1.30
N GLN A 39 -6.67 -1.11 -0.13
CA GLN A 39 -7.34 -0.90 1.16
C GLN A 39 -7.63 0.57 1.43
N LYS A 40 -6.65 1.47 1.19
CA LYS A 40 -6.86 2.91 1.33
C LYS A 40 -7.97 3.41 0.41
N LYS A 41 -7.98 2.98 -0.86
CA LYS A 41 -9.03 3.34 -1.81
C LYS A 41 -10.40 2.82 -1.36
N LEU A 42 -10.49 1.57 -0.89
CA LEU A 42 -11.73 0.99 -0.37
C LEU A 42 -12.23 1.76 0.87
N ASN A 43 -11.32 2.21 1.75
CA ASN A 43 -11.69 2.99 2.93
C ASN A 43 -12.25 4.39 2.55
N MET A 44 -11.66 5.04 1.55
CA MET A 44 -12.20 6.30 1.00
C MET A 44 -13.59 6.09 0.40
N GLU A 45 -13.78 5.06 -0.41
CA GLU A 45 -15.07 4.73 -1.02
C GLU A 45 -16.10 4.35 0.07
N PHE A 46 -15.68 3.68 1.14
CA PHE A 46 -16.53 3.36 2.29
C PHE A 46 -16.97 4.61 3.04
N LYS A 47 -16.08 5.60 3.24
CA LYS A 47 -16.42 6.90 3.82
C LYS A 47 -17.54 7.58 3.03
N GLU A 48 -17.40 7.65 1.70
CA GLU A 48 -18.42 8.26 0.82
C GLU A 48 -19.75 7.48 0.89
N MET A 49 -19.70 6.16 0.92
CA MET A 49 -20.89 5.32 1.11
C MET A 49 -21.60 5.62 2.43
N LEU A 50 -20.86 5.73 3.55
CA LEU A 50 -21.43 6.08 4.85
C LEU A 50 -22.07 7.46 4.86
N LEU A 51 -21.44 8.43 4.21
CA LEU A 51 -21.97 9.79 4.11
C LEU A 51 -23.28 9.80 3.33
N SER A 52 -23.32 9.16 2.17
CA SER A 52 -24.53 8.99 1.36
C SER A 52 -25.62 8.23 2.11
N LEU A 53 -25.26 7.15 2.81
CA LEU A 53 -26.20 6.36 3.61
C LEU A 53 -26.82 7.21 4.74
N ALA A 54 -26.00 7.99 5.44
CA ALA A 54 -26.46 8.89 6.50
C ALA A 54 -27.39 9.99 5.96
N ALA A 55 -27.11 10.53 4.78
CA ALA A 55 -27.96 11.53 4.12
C ALA A 55 -29.32 10.94 3.71
N ASN A 56 -29.34 9.77 3.10
CA ASN A 56 -30.56 9.10 2.69
C ASN A 56 -31.42 8.69 3.91
N MET A 57 -30.79 8.22 4.99
CA MET A 57 -31.51 7.94 6.24
C MET A 57 -32.04 9.22 6.89
N ALA A 58 -31.34 10.35 6.81
CA ALA A 58 -31.82 11.63 7.30
C ALA A 58 -33.02 12.16 6.48
N ALA A 59 -33.09 11.79 5.19
CA ALA A 59 -34.24 12.05 4.32
C ALA A 59 -35.45 11.16 4.60
N GLY A 60 -35.32 10.18 5.54
CA GLY A 60 -36.43 9.34 5.99
C GLY A 60 -36.43 7.90 5.46
N TYR A 61 -35.44 7.52 4.68
CA TYR A 61 -35.30 6.12 4.25
C TYR A 61 -34.92 5.21 5.43
N SER A 62 -35.48 4.01 5.48
CA SER A 62 -34.93 2.97 6.35
C SER A 62 -33.53 2.58 5.86
N MET A 63 -32.70 2.06 6.76
CA MET A 63 -31.32 1.64 6.42
C MET A 63 -31.31 0.67 5.23
N GLU A 64 -32.24 -0.29 5.21
CA GLU A 64 -32.35 -1.28 4.14
C GLU A 64 -32.69 -0.64 2.77
N LYS A 65 -33.64 0.31 2.76
CA LYS A 65 -34.05 1.00 1.54
C LYS A 65 -33.05 2.05 1.07
N ALA A 66 -32.23 2.57 1.98
CA ALA A 66 -31.23 3.59 1.66
C ALA A 66 -30.07 3.04 0.81
N PHE A 67 -29.81 1.72 0.80
CA PHE A 67 -28.74 1.16 -0.04
C PHE A 67 -28.99 1.30 -1.54
N VAL A 68 -30.25 1.36 -1.98
CA VAL A 68 -30.58 1.50 -3.40
C VAL A 68 -30.17 2.87 -3.95
N PRO A 69 -30.60 4.02 -3.37
CA PRO A 69 -30.13 5.32 -3.81
C PRO A 69 -28.62 5.49 -3.61
N VAL A 70 -28.03 4.95 -2.53
CA VAL A 70 -26.58 4.95 -2.30
C VAL A 70 -25.83 4.27 -3.46
N TYR A 71 -26.32 3.14 -3.95
CA TYR A 71 -25.73 2.46 -5.10
C TYR A 71 -25.73 3.35 -6.35
N GLN A 72 -26.84 4.03 -6.62
CA GLN A 72 -26.98 4.94 -7.77
C GLN A 72 -26.02 6.14 -7.66
N GLU A 73 -25.90 6.73 -6.48
CA GLU A 73 -24.97 7.84 -6.21
C GLU A 73 -23.51 7.40 -6.40
N MET A 74 -23.14 6.23 -5.87
CA MET A 74 -21.80 5.67 -6.04
C MET A 74 -21.49 5.32 -7.49
N GLU A 75 -22.49 4.85 -8.25
CA GLU A 75 -22.35 4.58 -9.69
C GLU A 75 -22.07 5.87 -10.48
N GLY A 76 -22.75 6.96 -10.16
CA GLY A 76 -22.49 8.27 -10.72
C GLY A 76 -21.10 8.81 -10.42
N LEU A 77 -20.61 8.64 -9.19
CA LEU A 77 -19.31 9.13 -8.75
C LEU A 77 -18.14 8.34 -9.35
N TYR A 78 -18.22 7.02 -9.41
CA TYR A 78 -17.08 6.13 -9.72
C TYR A 78 -17.18 5.45 -11.10
N GLN A 79 -18.29 5.59 -11.83
CA GLN A 79 -18.48 5.05 -13.18
C GLN A 79 -18.11 3.57 -13.32
N GLY A 80 -18.51 2.74 -12.35
CA GLY A 80 -18.25 1.31 -12.33
C GLY A 80 -16.82 0.88 -11.94
N ARG A 81 -15.95 1.82 -11.54
CA ARG A 81 -14.55 1.55 -11.13
C ARG A 81 -14.35 1.53 -9.61
N SER A 82 -15.39 1.26 -8.85
CA SER A 82 -15.38 1.24 -7.40
C SER A 82 -15.34 -0.20 -6.87
N TYR A 83 -14.57 -0.41 -5.81
CA TYR A 83 -14.56 -1.68 -5.10
C TYR A 83 -15.82 -1.87 -4.24
N ILE A 84 -16.38 -0.77 -3.71
CA ILE A 84 -17.53 -0.83 -2.81
C ILE A 84 -18.85 -1.08 -3.55
N GLN A 85 -18.95 -0.71 -4.84
CA GLN A 85 -20.16 -0.96 -5.63
C GLN A 85 -20.53 -2.44 -5.69
N GLY A 86 -19.54 -3.32 -5.84
CA GLY A 86 -19.75 -4.77 -5.81
C GLY A 86 -20.34 -5.24 -4.48
N GLU A 87 -19.87 -4.67 -3.38
CA GLU A 87 -20.36 -5.00 -2.03
C GLU A 87 -21.77 -4.47 -1.80
N ILE A 88 -22.06 -3.22 -2.21
CA ILE A 88 -23.41 -2.64 -2.10
C ILE A 88 -24.41 -3.48 -2.92
N LYS A 89 -24.02 -3.88 -4.13
CA LYS A 89 -24.86 -4.74 -4.97
C LYS A 89 -25.18 -6.09 -4.30
N MET A 90 -24.20 -6.70 -3.64
CA MET A 90 -24.39 -7.93 -2.89
C MET A 90 -25.31 -7.72 -1.68
N ILE A 91 -25.21 -6.58 -1.00
CA ILE A 91 -26.09 -6.23 0.11
C ILE A 91 -27.54 -6.08 -0.40
N ILE A 92 -27.75 -5.34 -1.50
CA ILE A 92 -29.08 -5.16 -2.09
C ILE A 92 -29.69 -6.50 -2.50
N ALA A 93 -28.94 -7.35 -3.21
CA ALA A 93 -29.40 -8.67 -3.61
C ALA A 93 -29.75 -9.58 -2.40
N GLY A 94 -28.97 -9.50 -1.33
CA GLY A 94 -29.26 -10.19 -0.09
C GLY A 94 -30.53 -9.70 0.60
N LEU A 95 -30.79 -8.40 0.58
CA LEU A 95 -32.03 -7.81 1.11
C LEU A 95 -33.25 -8.22 0.30
N GLU A 96 -33.15 -8.31 -1.02
CA GLU A 96 -34.22 -8.83 -1.88
C GLU A 96 -34.54 -10.30 -1.57
N MET A 97 -33.55 -11.07 -1.11
CA MET A 97 -33.73 -12.44 -0.63
C MET A 97 -34.21 -12.53 0.83
N ASN A 98 -34.62 -11.42 1.46
CA ASN A 98 -34.99 -11.33 2.86
C ASN A 98 -33.90 -11.79 3.85
N THR A 99 -32.63 -11.65 3.50
CA THR A 99 -31.54 -11.94 4.42
C THR A 99 -31.39 -10.79 5.43
N ASP A 100 -31.16 -11.15 6.71
CA ASP A 100 -30.96 -10.13 7.77
C ASP A 100 -29.78 -9.20 7.44
N MET A 101 -30.02 -7.90 7.53
CA MET A 101 -29.01 -6.85 7.31
C MET A 101 -27.76 -7.07 8.16
N LYS A 102 -27.89 -7.57 9.39
CA LYS A 102 -26.75 -7.85 10.28
C LYS A 102 -25.81 -8.89 9.69
N ILE A 103 -26.36 -9.93 9.04
CA ILE A 103 -25.57 -10.97 8.38
C ILE A 103 -24.86 -10.40 7.17
N LEU A 104 -25.54 -9.58 6.36
CA LEU A 104 -24.98 -8.96 5.16
C LEU A 104 -23.83 -8.03 5.49
N LEU A 105 -24.01 -7.17 6.49
CA LEU A 105 -22.97 -6.25 6.95
C LEU A 105 -21.78 -6.97 7.59
N LYS A 106 -22.03 -8.04 8.35
CA LYS A 106 -20.96 -8.87 8.92
C LYS A 106 -20.14 -9.51 7.80
N ASN A 107 -20.78 -10.10 6.81
CA ASN A 107 -20.09 -10.71 5.66
C ASN A 107 -19.31 -9.68 4.85
N PHE A 108 -19.83 -8.47 4.69
CA PHE A 108 -19.10 -7.36 4.08
C PHE A 108 -17.87 -6.99 4.90
N ALA A 109 -17.97 -6.86 6.20
CA ALA A 109 -16.86 -6.57 7.10
C ALA A 109 -15.75 -7.63 7.02
N GLU A 110 -16.10 -8.91 7.04
CA GLU A 110 -15.15 -10.01 6.93
C GLU A 110 -14.42 -10.02 5.57
N ARG A 111 -15.12 -9.72 4.47
CA ARG A 111 -14.52 -9.65 3.13
C ARG A 111 -13.65 -8.42 2.90
N SER A 112 -14.05 -7.28 3.45
CA SER A 112 -13.31 -6.01 3.29
C SER A 112 -11.98 -6.03 4.03
N GLY A 113 -11.92 -6.69 5.19
CA GLY A 113 -10.76 -6.70 6.08
C GLY A 113 -10.43 -5.31 6.63
N LEU A 114 -11.39 -4.36 6.64
CA LEU A 114 -11.26 -3.02 7.20
C LEU A 114 -11.89 -2.96 8.59
N ASP A 115 -11.16 -2.43 9.55
CA ASP A 115 -11.63 -2.26 10.93
C ASP A 115 -12.85 -1.33 11.00
N ASP A 116 -12.85 -0.27 10.19
CA ASP A 116 -13.95 0.71 10.13
C ASP A 116 -15.26 0.06 9.63
N VAL A 117 -15.20 -0.86 8.67
CA VAL A 117 -16.37 -1.64 8.21
C VAL A 117 -16.84 -2.60 9.29
N MET A 118 -15.92 -3.22 10.03
CA MET A 118 -16.26 -4.10 11.15
C MET A 118 -16.95 -3.33 12.27
N GLU A 119 -16.46 -2.14 12.60
CA GLU A 119 -17.07 -1.26 13.60
C GLU A 119 -18.49 -0.83 13.16
N PHE A 120 -18.65 -0.44 11.89
CA PHE A 120 -19.96 -0.11 11.33
C PHE A 120 -20.94 -1.28 11.42
N ALA A 121 -20.52 -2.48 11.08
CA ALA A 121 -21.36 -3.67 11.18
C ALA A 121 -21.82 -3.94 12.63
N LYS A 122 -20.91 -3.81 13.62
CA LYS A 122 -21.21 -3.96 15.04
C LYS A 122 -22.19 -2.89 15.52
N VAL A 123 -21.93 -1.63 15.19
CA VAL A 123 -22.78 -0.49 15.58
C VAL A 123 -24.18 -0.63 14.98
N SER A 124 -24.27 -0.99 13.70
CA SER A 124 -25.55 -1.19 13.02
C SER A 124 -26.36 -2.34 13.63
N ALA A 125 -25.67 -3.41 14.08
CA ALA A 125 -26.31 -4.54 14.74
C ALA A 125 -26.93 -4.17 16.10
N VAL A 126 -26.31 -3.22 16.84
CA VAL A 126 -26.77 -2.79 18.18
C VAL A 126 -27.76 -1.63 18.10
N ALA A 127 -27.58 -0.70 17.17
CA ALA A 127 -28.41 0.51 17.06
C ALA A 127 -29.88 0.23 16.77
N GLY A 128 -30.21 -0.98 16.35
CA GLY A 128 -31.57 -1.42 16.16
C GLY A 128 -32.37 -0.53 15.20
N ARG A 129 -33.69 -0.41 15.44
CA ARG A 129 -34.62 0.39 14.62
C ARG A 129 -34.56 1.90 14.92
N SER A 130 -33.68 2.37 15.82
CA SER A 130 -33.59 3.79 16.23
C SER A 130 -32.69 4.58 15.27
N GLY A 131 -33.23 4.95 14.11
CA GLY A 131 -32.49 5.56 13.01
C GLY A 131 -31.70 6.83 13.38
N GLY A 132 -32.19 7.68 14.29
CA GLY A 132 -31.52 8.93 14.65
C GLY A 132 -30.17 8.76 15.33
N ASN A 133 -29.99 7.75 16.16
CA ASN A 133 -28.71 7.46 16.80
C ASN A 133 -27.70 6.89 15.81
N LEU A 134 -28.17 6.05 14.90
CA LEU A 134 -27.33 5.45 13.85
C LEU A 134 -26.77 6.52 12.90
N ILE A 135 -27.58 7.50 12.50
CA ILE A 135 -27.12 8.62 11.65
C ILE A 135 -26.02 9.42 12.34
N LYS A 136 -26.17 9.74 13.64
CA LYS A 136 -25.13 10.41 14.42
C LYS A 136 -23.83 9.59 14.46
N MET A 137 -23.94 8.28 14.69
CA MET A 137 -22.77 7.40 14.74
C MET A 137 -22.08 7.31 13.38
N MET A 138 -22.82 7.18 12.27
CA MET A 138 -22.25 7.17 10.92
C MET A 138 -21.49 8.49 10.63
N LYS A 139 -22.08 9.64 10.95
CA LYS A 139 -21.40 10.94 10.78
C LYS A 139 -20.11 11.04 11.59
N LYS A 140 -20.11 10.53 12.83
CA LYS A 140 -18.91 10.49 13.67
C LYS A 140 -17.84 9.54 13.07
N MET A 141 -18.24 8.38 12.53
CA MET A 141 -17.33 7.48 11.86
C MET A 141 -16.71 8.13 10.61
N VAL A 142 -17.52 8.79 9.79
CA VAL A 142 -17.02 9.55 8.63
C VAL A 142 -15.96 10.55 9.06
N GLN A 143 -16.23 11.34 10.08
CA GLN A 143 -15.27 12.32 10.61
C GLN A 143 -13.97 11.64 11.09
N THR A 144 -14.08 10.55 11.84
CA THR A 144 -12.89 9.79 12.32
C THR A 144 -12.06 9.23 11.16
N ILE A 145 -12.71 8.71 10.11
CA ILE A 145 -12.03 8.19 8.91
C ILE A 145 -11.34 9.34 8.18
N GLU A 146 -12.00 10.50 8.08
CA GLU A 146 -11.47 11.69 7.43
C GLU A 146 -10.22 12.23 8.14
N GLU A 147 -10.28 12.38 9.46
CA GLU A 147 -9.15 12.77 10.30
C GLU A 147 -7.95 11.81 10.15
N ARG A 148 -8.20 10.51 10.11
CA ARG A 148 -7.13 9.51 9.88
C ARG A 148 -6.51 9.63 8.49
N LEU A 149 -7.33 9.81 7.46
CA LEU A 149 -6.83 9.94 6.07
C LEU A 149 -6.01 11.23 5.91
N GLU A 150 -6.42 12.33 6.54
CA GLU A 150 -5.70 13.59 6.54
C GLU A 150 -4.32 13.45 7.19
N VAL A 151 -4.26 12.83 8.37
CA VAL A 151 -2.99 12.55 9.07
C VAL A 151 -2.09 11.63 8.24
N GLU A 152 -2.63 10.60 7.61
CA GLU A 152 -1.86 9.73 6.71
C GLU A 152 -1.27 10.50 5.52
N ASP A 153 -2.04 11.39 4.91
CA ASP A 153 -1.59 12.20 3.77
C ASP A 153 -0.53 13.23 4.20
N GLU A 154 -0.66 13.83 5.39
CA GLU A 154 0.34 14.73 5.96
C GLU A 154 1.67 14.00 6.21
N ILE A 155 1.61 12.82 6.82
CA ILE A 155 2.79 11.96 7.04
C ILE A 155 3.42 11.55 5.71
N ASP A 156 2.63 11.11 4.73
CA ASP A 156 3.14 10.71 3.40
C ASP A 156 3.83 11.89 2.70
N THR A 157 3.33 13.09 2.87
CA THR A 157 3.93 14.32 2.31
C THR A 157 5.27 14.63 2.97
N MET A 158 5.34 14.61 4.30
CA MET A 158 6.57 14.83 5.06
C MET A 158 7.65 13.79 4.76
N VAL A 159 7.25 12.52 4.65
CA VAL A 159 8.17 11.40 4.40
C VAL A 159 8.62 11.35 2.94
N THR A 160 7.82 11.86 2.00
CA THR A 160 8.16 11.80 0.56
C THR A 160 9.43 12.59 0.24
N ALA A 161 9.61 13.76 0.85
CA ALA A 161 10.84 14.56 0.70
C ALA A 161 12.07 13.79 1.20
N LYS A 162 11.96 13.14 2.36
CA LYS A 162 13.03 12.32 2.95
C LYS A 162 13.31 11.03 2.15
N ARG A 163 12.29 10.41 1.57
CA ARG A 163 12.46 9.25 0.67
C ARG A 163 13.22 9.64 -0.60
N MET A 164 12.96 10.81 -1.14
CA MET A 164 13.63 11.30 -2.34
C MET A 164 15.13 11.59 -2.05
N GLU A 165 15.42 12.26 -0.93
CA GLU A 165 16.79 12.48 -0.44
C GLU A 165 17.54 11.14 -0.24
N TYR A 166 16.91 10.18 0.43
CA TYR A 166 17.47 8.85 0.63
C TYR A 166 17.75 8.11 -0.70
N ASN A 167 16.83 8.17 -1.65
CA ASN A 167 17.01 7.53 -2.95
C ASN A 167 18.19 8.12 -3.73
N ILE A 168 18.37 9.44 -3.69
CA ILE A 168 19.50 10.13 -4.30
C ILE A 168 20.82 9.70 -3.62
N MET A 169 20.86 9.74 -2.28
CA MET A 169 22.04 9.31 -1.53
C MET A 169 22.40 7.83 -1.76
N SER A 170 21.39 6.97 -1.87
CA SER A 170 21.55 5.53 -2.14
C SER A 170 22.04 5.25 -3.57
N ALA A 171 21.75 6.11 -4.55
CA ALA A 171 22.20 5.98 -5.92
C ALA A 171 23.64 6.46 -6.13
N MET A 172 24.13 7.42 -5.33
CA MET A 172 25.43 8.05 -5.48
C MET A 172 26.62 7.07 -5.55
N PRO A 173 26.75 6.07 -4.68
CA PRO A 173 27.84 5.11 -4.75
C PRO A 173 27.92 4.37 -6.10
N PHE A 174 26.76 4.04 -6.66
CA PHE A 174 26.68 3.34 -7.96
C PHE A 174 27.10 4.26 -9.11
N VAL A 175 26.73 5.54 -9.04
CA VAL A 175 27.13 6.56 -10.03
C VAL A 175 28.64 6.78 -9.99
N ILE A 176 29.23 6.85 -8.79
CA ILE A 176 30.68 7.01 -8.61
C ILE A 176 31.46 5.82 -9.19
N VAL A 177 31.01 4.60 -8.91
CA VAL A 177 31.64 3.37 -9.45
C VAL A 177 31.54 3.35 -10.98
N LEU A 178 30.38 3.71 -11.53
CA LEU A 178 30.18 3.79 -12.98
C LEU A 178 31.08 4.85 -13.61
N TYR A 179 31.17 6.04 -13.00
CA TYR A 179 32.06 7.12 -13.44
C TYR A 179 33.53 6.69 -13.46
N MET A 180 34.00 6.06 -12.37
CA MET A 180 35.36 5.54 -12.29
C MET A 180 35.66 4.49 -13.38
N ARG A 181 34.67 3.64 -13.69
CA ARG A 181 34.79 2.61 -14.73
C ARG A 181 34.94 3.21 -16.14
N VAL A 182 34.23 4.30 -16.41
CA VAL A 182 34.23 4.96 -17.72
C VAL A 182 35.46 5.87 -17.90
N CYS A 183 35.80 6.64 -16.86
CA CYS A 183 36.88 7.65 -16.96
C CYS A 183 38.26 7.09 -16.69
N ASN A 184 38.42 6.00 -15.91
CA ASN A 184 39.68 5.42 -15.52
C ASN A 184 39.70 3.88 -15.57
N PRO A 185 39.66 3.28 -16.77
CA PRO A 185 39.63 1.82 -16.89
C PRO A 185 40.90 1.14 -16.36
N GLY A 186 42.05 1.83 -16.38
CA GLY A 186 43.33 1.32 -15.86
C GLY A 186 43.31 1.11 -14.34
N TYR A 187 42.67 2.00 -13.61
CA TYR A 187 42.53 1.90 -12.14
C TYR A 187 41.65 0.70 -11.73
N MET A 188 40.59 0.47 -12.46
CA MET A 188 39.72 -0.67 -12.23
C MET A 188 40.41 -2.02 -12.53
N ASN A 189 41.23 -2.09 -13.60
CA ASN A 189 41.96 -3.30 -13.92
C ASN A 189 43.01 -3.67 -12.85
N ALA A 190 43.65 -2.68 -12.24
CA ALA A 190 44.58 -2.91 -11.13
C ALA A 190 43.84 -3.41 -9.86
N LEU A 191 42.64 -2.93 -9.60
CA LEU A 191 41.81 -3.34 -8.44
C LEU A 191 41.27 -4.75 -8.60
N TYR A 192 40.79 -5.12 -9.79
CA TYR A 192 40.26 -6.46 -10.07
C TYR A 192 41.34 -7.49 -10.47
N GLY A 193 42.56 -7.08 -10.72
CA GLY A 193 43.72 -7.97 -11.00
C GLY A 193 44.32 -8.65 -9.76
N ASN A 194 43.96 -8.23 -8.57
CA ASN A 194 44.51 -8.70 -7.31
C ASN A 194 43.42 -9.39 -6.45
N VAL A 195 43.71 -10.54 -5.85
CA VAL A 195 42.77 -11.27 -4.94
C VAL A 195 42.33 -10.38 -3.79
N PHE A 196 43.22 -9.55 -3.27
CA PHE A 196 42.93 -8.59 -2.21
C PHE A 196 41.93 -7.51 -2.61
N GLY A 197 42.02 -7.01 -3.84
CA GLY A 197 41.12 -6.01 -4.39
C GLY A 197 39.71 -6.56 -4.62
N ILE A 198 39.59 -7.82 -5.08
CA ILE A 198 38.30 -8.52 -5.24
C ILE A 198 37.64 -8.70 -3.87
N ALA A 199 38.39 -9.10 -2.84
CA ALA A 199 37.85 -9.25 -1.48
C ALA A 199 37.37 -7.92 -0.91
N ALA A 200 38.14 -6.83 -1.05
CA ALA A 200 37.76 -5.49 -0.60
C ALA A 200 36.49 -4.98 -1.29
N MET A 201 36.40 -5.11 -2.62
CA MET A 201 35.20 -4.71 -3.38
C MET A 201 33.96 -5.52 -3.00
N SER A 202 34.12 -6.83 -2.71
CA SER A 202 33.01 -7.69 -2.25
C SER A 202 32.48 -7.23 -0.89
N VAL A 203 33.37 -6.92 0.05
CA VAL A 203 32.99 -6.39 1.37
C VAL A 203 32.28 -5.05 1.24
N CYS A 204 32.81 -4.10 0.45
CA CYS A 204 32.15 -2.81 0.20
C CYS A 204 30.74 -2.99 -0.38
N LEU A 205 30.56 -3.92 -1.32
CA LEU A 205 29.27 -4.16 -1.95
C LEU A 205 28.26 -4.76 -0.96
N ILE A 206 28.70 -5.65 -0.08
CA ILE A 206 27.86 -6.20 1.02
C ILE A 206 27.45 -5.09 1.99
N VAL A 207 28.39 -4.21 2.39
CA VAL A 207 28.12 -3.10 3.31
C VAL A 207 27.10 -2.12 2.67
N ILE A 208 27.25 -1.76 1.41
CA ILE A 208 26.30 -0.89 0.67
C ILE A 208 24.92 -1.56 0.64
N PHE A 209 24.84 -2.87 0.36
CA PHE A 209 23.59 -3.60 0.34
C PHE A 209 22.90 -3.62 1.71
N LEU A 210 23.65 -3.86 2.78
CA LEU A 210 23.12 -3.81 4.15
C LEU A 210 22.62 -2.40 4.52
N MET A 211 23.38 -1.36 4.19
CA MET A 211 22.98 0.04 4.41
C MET A 211 21.68 0.39 3.68
N VAL A 212 21.56 0.00 2.40
CA VAL A 212 20.35 0.22 1.60
C VAL A 212 19.16 -0.58 2.17
N ALA A 213 19.38 -1.81 2.60
CA ALA A 213 18.32 -2.64 3.20
C ALA A 213 17.82 -2.06 4.54
N TRP A 214 18.73 -1.60 5.41
CA TRP A 214 18.39 -0.96 6.68
C TRP A 214 17.73 0.40 6.48
N GLY A 215 18.26 1.24 5.59
CA GLY A 215 17.67 2.53 5.29
C GLY A 215 16.24 2.41 4.77
N ARG A 216 15.96 1.44 3.89
CA ARG A 216 14.59 1.13 3.43
C ARG A 216 13.69 0.66 4.56
N LYS A 217 14.21 -0.11 5.53
CA LYS A 217 13.43 -0.56 6.69
C LYS A 217 13.04 0.60 7.60
N ILE A 218 13.96 1.56 7.82
CA ILE A 218 13.73 2.76 8.64
C ILE A 218 12.79 3.74 7.93
N THR A 219 12.96 3.95 6.63
CA THR A 219 12.13 4.90 5.85
C THR A 219 10.72 4.36 5.57
N ASN A 220 10.47 3.06 5.74
CA ASN A 220 9.17 2.43 5.56
C ASN A 220 8.44 2.28 6.91
N ILE A 221 8.46 3.33 7.73
CA ILE A 221 7.66 3.40 8.96
C ILE A 221 6.20 3.47 8.53
N ARG A 222 5.42 2.48 8.95
CA ARG A 222 3.95 2.48 8.86
C ARG A 222 3.40 3.12 10.13
N VAL A 223 2.59 4.12 9.96
CA VAL A 223 1.59 4.52 10.95
C VAL A 223 0.32 3.74 10.65
#